data_552ab2f594e0ea542a6422e15cad5eda
#
_entry.id   552ab2f594e0ea542a6422e15cad5eda
#
_cell.length_a   1.000
_cell.length_b   1.000
_cell.length_c   1.000
_cell.angle_alpha   90.00
_cell.angle_beta   90.00
_cell.angle_gamma   90.00
#
_symmetry.space_group_name_H-M   'P 1'
#
loop_
_entity.id
_entity.type
_entity.pdbx_description
1 polymer ?
#
loop_
_entity_poly.entity_id
_entity_poly.type
_entity_poly.pdbx_seq_one_letter_code
_entity_poly.pdbx_strand_id
1 'polypeptide(L)'
;AYEEKNADSLLSVVEQKRFIWKIDENDFVCPVNYNPQSRPRRQEMDGFLVENGAFYITKKELLIETGCRLSGNIAHYKMSDESYYEIDEPEDWIIVEKLLQQTKKKQSPIDTEIKLFLTDVDGVLTDAGMYYSEKGDELKKFNTHDGKGIELLRKAGIKTGIITSENTEIVTNRAKKLKVDYLYQGVKDKLKVAKEICQLEGITLYEVAYIGDDINDIELLSNVGKAACPSNALKEIKLLKHIIELNNSGGNGAVREFSTYVLK
;
A
#
# COMPACT_ATOMS: atom_id res chain seq x y z
N ALA A 1 21.54 6.16 -15.56
CA ALA A 1 22.87 5.72 -15.09
C ALA A 1 23.62 4.89 -16.15
N TYR A 2 23.04 3.84 -16.73
CA TYR A 2 23.71 2.98 -17.70
C TYR A 2 24.02 3.74 -19.01
N GLU A 3 23.02 4.31 -19.63
CA GLU A 3 23.14 5.08 -20.87
C GLU A 3 23.89 6.40 -20.67
N GLU A 4 23.60 7.13 -19.60
CA GLU A 4 24.24 8.41 -19.27
C GLU A 4 25.78 8.28 -19.11
N LYS A 5 26.23 7.16 -18.56
CA LYS A 5 27.67 6.88 -18.38
C LYS A 5 28.30 6.15 -19.57
N ASN A 6 27.53 5.82 -20.59
CA ASN A 6 27.96 4.96 -21.70
C ASN A 6 28.69 3.71 -21.21
N ALA A 7 28.13 3.05 -20.17
CA ALA A 7 28.77 1.92 -19.52
C ALA A 7 28.68 0.65 -20.37
N ASP A 8 29.59 -0.28 -20.12
CA ASP A 8 29.63 -1.59 -20.77
C ASP A 8 28.79 -2.62 -20.01
N SER A 9 28.74 -2.46 -18.69
CA SER A 9 27.86 -3.23 -17.81
C SER A 9 27.41 -2.39 -16.61
N LEU A 10 26.40 -2.88 -15.90
CA LEU A 10 25.86 -2.25 -14.69
C LEU A 10 25.41 -3.32 -13.69
N LEU A 11 25.61 -3.06 -12.41
CA LEU A 11 25.09 -3.87 -11.32
C LEU A 11 24.24 -3.01 -10.36
N SER A 12 23.29 -3.66 -9.71
CA SER A 12 22.56 -3.07 -8.60
C SER A 12 23.34 -3.19 -7.30
N VAL A 13 23.34 -2.12 -6.51
CA VAL A 13 24.11 -2.05 -5.26
C VAL A 13 23.31 -1.33 -4.18
N VAL A 14 23.67 -1.59 -2.93
CA VAL A 14 23.20 -0.85 -1.75
C VAL A 14 24.41 -0.25 -1.04
N GLU A 15 24.28 0.98 -0.56
CA GLU A 15 25.32 1.60 0.26
C GLU A 15 25.26 1.09 1.69
N GLN A 16 26.37 0.52 2.18
CA GLN A 16 26.49 0.04 3.55
C GLN A 16 27.59 0.79 4.29
N LYS A 17 27.27 1.32 5.47
CA LYS A 17 28.21 2.00 6.36
C LYS A 17 28.59 1.04 7.50
N ARG A 18 29.54 0.15 7.23
CA ARG A 18 30.00 -0.86 8.18
C ARG A 18 31.51 -0.76 8.39
N PHE A 19 31.99 -1.06 9.60
CA PHE A 19 33.41 -1.19 9.90
C PHE A 19 33.86 -2.59 9.45
N ILE A 20 34.73 -2.64 8.45
CA ILE A 20 35.18 -3.89 7.81
C ILE A 20 36.58 -4.23 8.28
N TRP A 21 36.77 -5.48 8.63
CA TRP A 21 38.05 -6.07 8.99
C TRP A 21 38.36 -7.21 8.04
N LYS A 22 39.62 -7.43 7.76
CA LYS A 22 40.11 -8.61 7.04
C LYS A 22 41.10 -9.37 7.90
N ILE A 23 41.19 -10.69 7.69
CA ILE A 23 42.21 -11.56 8.31
C ILE A 23 43.48 -11.45 7.47
N ASP A 24 44.61 -11.28 8.12
CA ASP A 24 45.91 -11.27 7.47
C ASP A 24 46.51 -12.68 7.39
N GLU A 25 47.72 -12.79 6.80
CA GLU A 25 48.43 -14.06 6.59
C GLU A 25 48.84 -14.77 7.90
N ASN A 26 48.80 -14.08 9.03
CA ASN A 26 49.17 -14.59 10.37
C ASN A 26 47.95 -14.83 11.26
N ASP A 27 46.75 -14.86 10.68
CA ASP A 27 45.47 -15.05 11.38
C ASP A 27 45.11 -13.91 12.37
N PHE A 28 45.66 -12.70 12.15
CA PHE A 28 45.24 -11.50 12.87
C PHE A 28 44.27 -10.67 12.03
N VAL A 29 43.44 -9.85 12.70
CA VAL A 29 42.50 -8.97 12.01
C VAL A 29 43.07 -7.56 11.86
N CYS A 30 42.93 -6.99 10.67
CA CYS A 30 43.29 -5.60 10.39
C CYS A 30 42.10 -4.86 9.78
N PRO A 31 41.91 -3.55 10.10
CA PRO A 31 40.82 -2.75 9.58
C PRO A 31 41.04 -2.48 8.10
N VAL A 32 39.92 -2.44 7.34
CA VAL A 32 39.94 -2.19 5.89
C VAL A 32 39.61 -0.73 5.57
N ASN A 33 38.65 -0.14 6.26
CA ASN A 33 38.00 1.09 5.85
C ASN A 33 37.99 2.21 6.90
N TYR A 34 38.72 2.06 7.99
CA TYR A 34 38.86 3.11 8.99
C TYR A 34 40.14 2.94 9.83
N ASN A 35 40.52 3.99 10.56
CA ASN A 35 41.61 3.93 11.53
C ASN A 35 41.04 3.59 12.92
N PRO A 36 41.41 2.45 13.57
CA PRO A 36 40.91 2.08 14.89
C PRO A 36 41.23 3.10 16.00
N GLN A 37 42.34 3.83 15.87
CA GLN A 37 42.75 4.83 16.84
C GLN A 37 41.94 6.14 16.75
N SER A 38 41.27 6.38 15.61
CA SER A 38 40.41 7.53 15.36
C SER A 38 39.11 7.09 14.73
N ARG A 39 38.39 6.16 15.39
CA ARG A 39 37.14 5.57 14.89
C ARG A 39 36.07 6.63 14.67
N PRO A 40 35.62 6.89 13.43
CA PRO A 40 34.57 7.84 13.15
C PRO A 40 33.21 7.33 13.62
N ARG A 41 32.21 8.23 13.70
CA ARG A 41 30.83 7.82 13.85
C ARG A 41 30.33 7.23 12.52
N ARG A 42 29.37 6.31 12.61
CA ARG A 42 28.81 5.65 11.41
C ARG A 42 28.28 6.64 10.37
N GLN A 43 27.69 7.77 10.84
CA GLN A 43 27.16 8.83 9.99
C GLN A 43 28.24 9.60 9.22
N GLU A 44 29.46 9.65 9.76
CA GLU A 44 30.60 10.41 9.22
C GLU A 44 31.46 9.57 8.25
N MET A 45 31.15 8.29 8.11
CA MET A 45 31.87 7.39 7.20
C MET A 45 31.32 7.47 5.79
N ASP A 46 32.22 7.36 4.81
CA ASP A 46 31.86 6.98 3.46
C ASP A 46 31.36 5.53 3.44
N GLY A 47 30.22 5.29 2.75
CA GLY A 47 29.66 3.96 2.60
C GLY A 47 30.39 3.14 1.54
N PHE A 48 30.31 1.82 1.68
CA PHE A 48 30.69 0.88 0.62
C PHE A 48 29.48 0.52 -0.21
N LEU A 49 29.69 0.32 -1.50
CA LEU A 49 28.68 -0.25 -2.37
C LEU A 49 28.78 -1.77 -2.25
N VAL A 50 27.69 -2.37 -1.81
CA VAL A 50 27.54 -3.83 -1.69
C VAL A 50 26.59 -4.29 -2.77
N GLU A 51 26.98 -5.28 -3.54
CA GLU A 51 26.13 -5.94 -4.53
C GLU A 51 24.98 -6.62 -3.82
N ASN A 52 23.75 -6.43 -4.33
CA ASN A 52 22.53 -7.02 -3.76
C ASN A 52 21.83 -7.99 -4.72
N GLY A 53 22.50 -8.40 -5.81
CA GLY A 53 22.01 -9.43 -6.69
C GLY A 53 20.70 -9.15 -7.45
N ALA A 54 20.09 -7.98 -7.26
CA ALA A 54 18.73 -7.73 -7.76
C ALA A 54 18.66 -7.71 -9.30
N PHE A 55 19.63 -7.08 -9.98
CA PHE A 55 19.71 -7.12 -11.44
C PHE A 55 21.08 -6.71 -11.98
N TYR A 56 21.36 -7.14 -13.20
CA TYR A 56 22.54 -6.82 -13.98
C TYR A 56 22.15 -6.41 -15.41
N ILE A 57 22.89 -5.47 -15.98
CA ILE A 57 22.77 -5.10 -17.39
C ILE A 57 24.15 -5.24 -18.02
N THR A 58 24.26 -5.86 -19.19
CA THR A 58 25.53 -6.09 -19.88
C THR A 58 25.32 -5.98 -21.39
N LYS A 59 26.27 -5.38 -22.09
CA LYS A 59 26.30 -5.42 -23.56
C LYS A 59 26.38 -6.86 -24.04
N LYS A 60 25.51 -7.25 -24.96
CA LYS A 60 25.41 -8.62 -25.48
C LYS A 60 26.76 -9.13 -26.02
N GLU A 61 27.46 -8.29 -26.71
CA GLU A 61 28.77 -8.61 -27.34
C GLU A 61 29.79 -9.00 -26.27
N LEU A 62 29.89 -8.22 -25.19
CA LEU A 62 30.80 -8.48 -24.10
C LEU A 62 30.41 -9.73 -23.30
N LEU A 63 29.12 -9.97 -23.12
CA LEU A 63 28.67 -11.20 -22.45
C LEU A 63 29.06 -12.46 -23.25
N ILE A 64 28.95 -12.41 -24.58
CA ILE A 64 29.34 -13.53 -25.45
C ILE A 64 30.86 -13.75 -25.45
N GLU A 65 31.63 -12.64 -25.51
CA GLU A 65 33.10 -12.68 -25.56
C GLU A 65 33.70 -13.16 -24.24
N THR A 66 33.24 -12.65 -23.13
CA THR A 66 33.88 -12.88 -21.81
C THR A 66 33.21 -13.97 -20.99
N GLY A 67 31.97 -14.35 -21.29
CA GLY A 67 31.16 -15.25 -20.46
C GLY A 67 30.79 -14.64 -19.09
N CYS A 68 31.09 -13.34 -18.86
CA CYS A 68 30.89 -12.65 -17.59
C CYS A 68 29.81 -11.57 -17.68
N ARG A 69 28.91 -11.54 -16.70
CA ARG A 69 27.84 -10.53 -16.63
C ARG A 69 28.32 -9.14 -16.23
N LEU A 70 29.56 -9.02 -15.76
CA LEU A 70 30.21 -7.73 -15.43
C LEU A 70 31.55 -7.63 -16.15
N SER A 71 31.64 -6.72 -17.12
CA SER A 71 32.81 -6.53 -17.98
C SER A 71 32.93 -5.09 -18.42
N GLY A 72 34.14 -4.65 -18.82
CA GLY A 72 34.42 -3.32 -19.31
C GLY A 72 34.23 -2.23 -18.23
N ASN A 73 33.69 -1.09 -18.65
CA ASN A 73 33.37 0.01 -17.74
C ASN A 73 32.06 -0.29 -17.00
N ILE A 74 32.15 -0.61 -15.72
CA ILE A 74 31.02 -1.06 -14.89
C ILE A 74 30.38 0.14 -14.19
N ALA A 75 29.12 0.45 -14.52
CA ALA A 75 28.31 1.40 -13.79
C ALA A 75 27.59 0.71 -12.63
N HIS A 76 27.07 1.49 -11.71
CA HIS A 76 26.23 0.99 -10.62
C HIS A 76 24.89 1.71 -10.57
N TYR A 77 23.87 1.02 -10.09
CA TYR A 77 22.56 1.57 -9.73
C TYR A 77 22.35 1.39 -8.24
N LYS A 78 22.32 2.49 -7.50
CA LYS A 78 22.12 2.49 -6.06
C LYS A 78 20.64 2.29 -5.75
N MET A 79 20.32 1.22 -5.06
CA MET A 79 19.01 0.87 -4.56
C MET A 79 18.81 1.35 -3.11
N SER A 80 17.59 1.27 -2.61
CA SER A 80 17.27 1.62 -1.22
C SER A 80 17.87 0.63 -0.22
N ASP A 81 18.07 1.07 1.02
CA ASP A 81 18.67 0.24 2.08
C ASP A 81 17.90 -1.05 2.36
N GLU A 82 16.58 -1.03 2.16
CA GLU A 82 15.72 -2.20 2.35
C GLU A 82 16.01 -3.32 1.33
N SER A 83 16.55 -2.99 0.16
CA SER A 83 16.90 -3.97 -0.88
C SER A 83 18.22 -4.71 -0.62
N TYR A 84 18.87 -4.47 0.54
CA TYR A 84 20.03 -5.22 1.00
C TYR A 84 19.69 -6.66 1.41
N TYR A 85 18.45 -6.90 1.83
CA TYR A 85 18.01 -8.21 2.31
C TYR A 85 17.58 -9.10 1.14
N GLU A 86 18.29 -10.22 0.98
CA GLU A 86 17.96 -11.30 0.04
C GLU A 86 17.17 -12.38 0.79
N ILE A 87 16.39 -13.19 0.08
CA ILE A 87 15.62 -14.29 0.66
C ILE A 87 16.36 -15.58 0.30
N ASP A 88 17.31 -15.99 1.12
CA ASP A 88 18.07 -17.21 0.97
C ASP A 88 17.60 -18.30 1.95
N GLU A 89 17.15 -17.89 3.14
CA GLU A 89 16.67 -18.78 4.21
C GLU A 89 15.22 -18.42 4.60
N PRO A 90 14.45 -19.37 5.20
CA PRO A 90 13.08 -19.12 5.63
C PRO A 90 12.91 -17.93 6.57
N GLU A 91 13.90 -17.65 7.41
CA GLU A 91 13.91 -16.54 8.37
C GLU A 91 13.97 -15.18 7.68
N ASP A 92 14.62 -15.09 6.51
CA ASP A 92 14.72 -13.86 5.73
C ASP A 92 13.36 -13.39 5.24
N TRP A 93 12.46 -14.33 4.97
CA TRP A 93 11.07 -14.02 4.58
C TRP A 93 10.39 -13.12 5.60
N ILE A 94 10.56 -13.41 6.89
CA ILE A 94 9.96 -12.64 7.99
C ILE A 94 10.50 -11.21 8.00
N ILE A 95 11.82 -11.05 7.75
CA ILE A 95 12.49 -9.74 7.71
C ILE A 95 11.98 -8.93 6.52
N VAL A 96 12.00 -9.53 5.32
CA VAL A 96 11.58 -8.88 4.08
C VAL A 96 10.09 -8.53 4.12
N GLU A 97 9.23 -9.42 4.64
CA GLU A 97 7.80 -9.14 4.82
C GLU A 97 7.56 -7.93 5.72
N LYS A 98 8.25 -7.83 6.86
CA LYS A 98 8.18 -6.68 7.75
C LYS A 98 8.67 -5.38 7.10
N LEU A 99 9.77 -5.44 6.35
CA LEU A 99 10.30 -4.28 5.63
C LEU A 99 9.30 -3.80 4.57
N LEU A 100 8.70 -4.72 3.80
CA LEU A 100 7.68 -4.40 2.82
C LEU A 100 6.44 -3.77 3.47
N GLN A 101 6.01 -4.27 4.64
CA GLN A 101 4.90 -3.69 5.39
C GLN A 101 5.22 -2.27 5.88
N GLN A 102 6.47 -2.01 6.32
CA GLN A 102 6.90 -0.66 6.73
C GLN A 102 7.03 0.30 5.55
N THR A 103 7.52 -0.17 4.40
CA THR A 103 7.61 0.63 3.18
C THR A 103 6.21 0.99 2.67
N LYS A 104 5.25 0.08 2.75
CA LYS A 104 3.83 0.36 2.48
C LYS A 104 3.27 1.46 3.39
N LYS A 105 3.65 1.50 4.67
CA LYS A 105 3.24 2.56 5.61
C LYS A 105 3.91 3.91 5.32
N LYS A 106 5.15 3.93 4.79
CA LYS A 106 5.88 5.18 4.47
C LYS A 106 5.45 5.80 3.13
N GLN A 107 4.92 5.02 2.21
CA GLN A 107 4.34 5.50 0.96
C GLN A 107 2.87 5.84 1.17
N SER A 108 2.55 6.71 2.14
CA SER A 108 1.25 7.39 2.14
C SER A 108 1.11 8.10 0.79
N PRO A 109 -0.02 7.94 0.10
CA PRO A 109 -0.28 8.72 -1.10
C PRO A 109 -0.16 10.20 -0.75
N ILE A 110 0.26 11.00 -1.71
CA ILE A 110 0.22 12.46 -1.75
C ILE A 110 -0.84 12.96 -0.76
N ASP A 111 -0.47 13.93 0.06
CA ASP A 111 -1.34 14.58 1.06
C ASP A 111 -2.46 15.36 0.32
N THR A 112 -3.28 14.59 -0.39
CA THR A 112 -4.38 15.10 -1.21
C THR A 112 -5.59 15.23 -0.31
N GLU A 113 -6.15 16.41 -0.25
CA GLU A 113 -7.40 16.67 0.46
C GLU A 113 -8.51 15.80 -0.09
N ILE A 114 -9.14 15.00 0.76
CA ILE A 114 -10.25 14.14 0.37
C ILE A 114 -11.53 14.96 0.26
N LYS A 115 -12.17 14.89 -0.88
CA LYS A 115 -13.43 15.60 -1.18
C LYS A 115 -14.64 14.68 -1.30
N LEU A 116 -14.41 13.39 -1.54
CA LEU A 116 -15.45 12.38 -1.68
C LEU A 116 -15.12 11.13 -0.86
N PHE A 117 -16.08 10.70 -0.06
CA PHE A 117 -16.01 9.44 0.70
C PHE A 117 -17.04 8.46 0.15
N LEU A 118 -16.58 7.29 -0.29
CA LEU A 118 -17.41 6.21 -0.80
C LEU A 118 -17.28 4.97 0.09
N THR A 119 -18.36 4.22 0.25
CA THR A 119 -18.40 2.99 1.04
C THR A 119 -19.19 1.90 0.35
N ASP A 120 -18.74 0.66 0.50
CA ASP A 120 -19.59 -0.51 0.29
C ASP A 120 -20.61 -0.66 1.43
N VAL A 121 -21.49 -1.63 1.32
CA VAL A 121 -22.53 -1.93 2.31
C VAL A 121 -22.23 -3.24 3.05
N ASP A 122 -22.25 -4.35 2.32
CA ASP A 122 -22.16 -5.67 2.93
C ASP A 122 -20.70 -5.98 3.30
N GLY A 123 -20.47 -6.33 4.57
CA GLY A 123 -19.13 -6.48 5.13
C GLY A 123 -18.45 -5.18 5.56
N VAL A 124 -19.01 -4.00 5.25
CA VAL A 124 -18.48 -2.68 5.61
C VAL A 124 -19.43 -1.91 6.54
N LEU A 125 -20.62 -1.49 6.03
CA LEU A 125 -21.69 -0.89 6.85
C LEU A 125 -22.47 -1.91 7.65
N THR A 126 -22.43 -3.18 7.21
CA THR A 126 -23.00 -4.36 7.89
C THR A 126 -21.88 -5.32 8.25
N ASP A 127 -22.19 -6.36 9.01
CA ASP A 127 -21.29 -7.47 9.36
C ASP A 127 -21.27 -8.60 8.31
N ALA A 128 -21.76 -8.34 7.09
CA ALA A 128 -22.01 -9.28 6.00
C ALA A 128 -23.03 -10.40 6.34
N GLY A 129 -23.60 -10.39 7.53
CA GLY A 129 -24.65 -11.33 7.95
C GLY A 129 -25.99 -10.95 7.31
N MET A 130 -26.68 -11.96 6.75
CA MET A 130 -28.02 -11.82 6.21
C MET A 130 -29.00 -12.62 7.07
N TYR A 131 -30.05 -11.96 7.55
CA TYR A 131 -31.08 -12.57 8.38
C TYR A 131 -32.33 -12.75 7.56
N TYR A 132 -32.78 -14.00 7.37
CA TYR A 132 -33.98 -14.34 6.64
C TYR A 132 -35.04 -14.90 7.59
N SER A 133 -36.28 -14.47 7.44
CA SER A 133 -37.43 -15.10 8.07
C SER A 133 -37.95 -16.26 7.21
N GLU A 134 -38.78 -17.14 7.80
CA GLU A 134 -39.49 -18.19 7.05
C GLU A 134 -40.42 -17.63 5.96
N LYS A 135 -40.80 -16.35 6.06
CA LYS A 135 -41.65 -15.64 5.09
C LYS A 135 -40.84 -14.98 3.97
N GLY A 136 -39.50 -15.08 4.01
CA GLY A 136 -38.60 -14.49 3.05
C GLY A 136 -38.21 -13.04 3.33
N ASP A 137 -38.57 -12.49 4.51
CA ASP A 137 -38.09 -11.16 4.90
C ASP A 137 -36.58 -11.17 5.12
N GLU A 138 -35.92 -10.14 4.62
CA GLU A 138 -34.49 -9.93 4.84
C GLU A 138 -34.26 -8.77 5.80
N LEU A 139 -33.31 -8.94 6.72
CA LEU A 139 -32.89 -7.90 7.66
C LEU A 139 -31.36 -7.73 7.62
N LYS A 140 -30.90 -6.48 7.70
CA LYS A 140 -29.47 -6.14 7.81
C LYS A 140 -29.23 -5.31 9.07
N LYS A 141 -28.15 -5.64 9.79
CA LYS A 141 -27.72 -4.92 10.98
C LYS A 141 -26.75 -3.80 10.59
N PHE A 142 -27.08 -2.54 10.90
CA PHE A 142 -26.22 -1.37 10.76
C PHE A 142 -25.78 -0.83 12.12
N ASN A 143 -24.59 -0.23 12.14
CA ASN A 143 -24.05 0.40 13.35
C ASN A 143 -24.36 1.91 13.37
N THR A 144 -24.70 2.42 14.55
CA THR A 144 -24.98 3.85 14.74
C THR A 144 -23.71 4.70 14.73
N HIS A 145 -22.57 4.17 15.16
CA HIS A 145 -21.30 4.88 15.14
C HIS A 145 -20.84 5.14 13.71
N ASP A 146 -21.04 4.20 12.78
CA ASP A 146 -20.75 4.37 11.36
C ASP A 146 -21.57 5.51 10.76
N GLY A 147 -22.86 5.58 11.12
CA GLY A 147 -23.71 6.71 10.73
C GLY A 147 -23.18 8.04 11.26
N LYS A 148 -22.62 8.08 12.46
CA LYS A 148 -21.97 9.28 13.01
C LYS A 148 -20.70 9.65 12.26
N GLY A 149 -19.91 8.66 11.80
CA GLY A 149 -18.75 8.86 10.92
C GLY A 149 -19.12 9.60 9.64
N ILE A 150 -20.13 9.12 8.94
CA ILE A 150 -20.66 9.75 7.70
C ILE A 150 -21.17 11.19 7.98
N GLU A 151 -21.88 11.41 9.10
CA GLU A 151 -22.31 12.75 9.48
C GLU A 151 -21.15 13.72 9.66
N LEU A 152 -20.04 13.28 10.27
CA LEU A 152 -18.86 14.11 10.50
C LEU A 152 -18.15 14.48 9.19
N LEU A 153 -18.00 13.53 8.27
CA LEU A 153 -17.46 13.79 6.93
C LEU A 153 -18.27 14.86 6.21
N ARG A 154 -19.61 14.75 6.21
CA ARG A 154 -20.49 15.72 5.61
C ARG A 154 -20.40 17.11 6.27
N LYS A 155 -20.25 17.18 7.61
CA LYS A 155 -20.03 18.44 8.32
C LYS A 155 -18.70 19.11 7.98
N ALA A 156 -17.71 18.32 7.58
CA ALA A 156 -16.41 18.80 7.08
C ALA A 156 -16.45 19.19 5.59
N GLY A 157 -17.60 19.11 4.94
CA GLY A 157 -17.74 19.45 3.52
C GLY A 157 -17.40 18.34 2.54
N ILE A 158 -17.11 17.12 3.04
CA ILE A 158 -16.79 15.97 2.21
C ILE A 158 -18.10 15.34 1.72
N LYS A 159 -18.21 15.18 0.40
CA LYS A 159 -19.32 14.46 -0.21
C LYS A 159 -19.29 12.99 0.19
N THR A 160 -20.45 12.36 0.33
CA THR A 160 -20.54 10.96 0.78
C THR A 160 -21.39 10.13 -0.16
N GLY A 161 -20.99 8.87 -0.38
CA GLY A 161 -21.74 7.98 -1.26
C GLY A 161 -21.66 6.52 -0.86
N ILE A 162 -22.64 5.75 -1.31
CA ILE A 162 -22.72 4.30 -1.18
C ILE A 162 -22.68 3.70 -2.58
N ILE A 163 -21.80 2.71 -2.78
CA ILE A 163 -21.72 1.92 -4.02
C ILE A 163 -21.76 0.44 -3.62
N THR A 164 -22.83 -0.26 -3.96
CA THR A 164 -23.03 -1.66 -3.59
C THR A 164 -23.49 -2.51 -4.77
N SER A 165 -23.13 -3.79 -4.76
CA SER A 165 -23.56 -4.76 -5.77
C SER A 165 -24.98 -5.23 -5.57
N GLU A 166 -25.51 -5.16 -4.36
CA GLU A 166 -26.91 -5.48 -4.09
C GLU A 166 -27.85 -4.32 -4.39
N ASN A 167 -29.12 -4.64 -4.66
CA ASN A 167 -30.19 -3.68 -4.89
C ASN A 167 -31.37 -3.99 -3.96
N THR A 168 -31.45 -3.30 -2.82
CA THR A 168 -32.46 -3.55 -1.79
C THR A 168 -33.04 -2.25 -1.21
N GLU A 169 -34.32 -2.28 -0.83
CA GLU A 169 -34.97 -1.17 -0.14
C GLU A 169 -34.35 -0.88 1.23
N ILE A 170 -33.74 -1.88 1.89
CA ILE A 170 -33.04 -1.73 3.17
C ILE A 170 -31.90 -0.73 3.02
N VAL A 171 -31.10 -0.88 1.95
CA VAL A 171 -29.97 0.03 1.65
C VAL A 171 -30.49 1.41 1.27
N THR A 172 -31.55 1.51 0.46
CA THR A 172 -32.18 2.77 0.11
C THR A 172 -32.63 3.55 1.36
N ASN A 173 -33.29 2.87 2.29
CA ASN A 173 -33.77 3.48 3.53
C ASN A 173 -32.61 3.90 4.43
N ARG A 174 -31.53 3.10 4.48
CA ARG A 174 -30.32 3.45 5.22
C ARG A 174 -29.62 4.67 4.64
N ALA A 175 -29.45 4.73 3.33
CA ALA A 175 -28.86 5.86 2.61
C ALA A 175 -29.63 7.17 2.85
N LYS A 176 -30.96 7.13 2.77
CA LYS A 176 -31.85 8.27 3.10
C LYS A 176 -31.62 8.74 4.54
N LYS A 177 -31.56 7.82 5.52
CA LYS A 177 -31.32 8.15 6.93
C LYS A 177 -29.94 8.77 7.15
N LEU A 178 -28.91 8.30 6.45
CA LEU A 178 -27.54 8.83 6.50
C LEU A 178 -27.40 10.14 5.73
N LYS A 179 -28.34 10.45 4.85
CA LYS A 179 -28.35 11.62 3.96
C LYS A 179 -27.09 11.66 3.08
N VAL A 180 -26.69 10.51 2.54
CA VAL A 180 -25.57 10.45 1.59
C VAL A 180 -25.91 11.20 0.30
N ASP A 181 -24.90 11.77 -0.35
CA ASP A 181 -25.05 12.52 -1.59
C ASP A 181 -25.28 11.59 -2.79
N TYR A 182 -24.71 10.40 -2.75
CA TYR A 182 -24.74 9.40 -3.82
C TYR A 182 -25.16 8.03 -3.31
N LEU A 183 -26.06 7.39 -4.08
CA LEU A 183 -26.45 5.99 -3.85
C LEU A 183 -26.49 5.26 -5.19
N TYR A 184 -25.62 4.29 -5.36
CA TYR A 184 -25.60 3.39 -6.50
C TYR A 184 -25.73 1.94 -6.03
N GLN A 185 -26.76 1.27 -6.49
CA GLN A 185 -27.09 -0.11 -6.16
C GLN A 185 -27.06 -0.99 -7.42
N GLY A 186 -26.87 -2.30 -7.29
CA GLY A 186 -26.79 -3.24 -8.41
C GLY A 186 -25.51 -3.03 -9.26
N VAL A 187 -24.45 -2.47 -8.67
CA VAL A 187 -23.25 -2.09 -9.40
C VAL A 187 -22.31 -3.27 -9.55
N LYS A 188 -21.93 -3.58 -10.80
CA LYS A 188 -20.91 -4.61 -11.11
C LYS A 188 -19.50 -4.01 -11.22
N ASP A 189 -19.40 -2.79 -11.76
CA ASP A 189 -18.14 -2.07 -11.95
C ASP A 189 -18.13 -0.82 -11.07
N LYS A 190 -17.62 -0.97 -9.84
CA LYS A 190 -17.57 0.11 -8.84
C LYS A 190 -16.60 1.21 -9.23
N LEU A 191 -15.49 0.88 -9.91
CA LEU A 191 -14.52 1.87 -10.38
C LEU A 191 -15.13 2.80 -11.44
N LYS A 192 -15.90 2.26 -12.37
CA LYS A 192 -16.59 3.06 -13.38
C LYS A 192 -17.54 4.06 -12.75
N VAL A 193 -18.37 3.62 -11.79
CA VAL A 193 -19.29 4.49 -11.06
C VAL A 193 -18.55 5.59 -10.29
N ALA A 194 -17.44 5.25 -9.61
CA ALA A 194 -16.62 6.23 -8.91
C ALA A 194 -16.03 7.29 -9.87
N LYS A 195 -15.57 6.88 -11.07
CA LYS A 195 -15.11 7.81 -12.11
C LYS A 195 -16.22 8.75 -12.60
N GLU A 196 -17.45 8.23 -12.77
CA GLU A 196 -18.62 9.04 -13.15
C GLU A 196 -18.91 10.10 -12.08
N ILE A 197 -18.89 9.73 -10.79
CA ILE A 197 -19.05 10.68 -9.67
C ILE A 197 -17.93 11.71 -9.68
N CYS A 198 -16.68 11.30 -9.86
CA CYS A 198 -15.53 12.20 -9.94
C CYS A 198 -15.69 13.23 -11.07
N GLN A 199 -16.18 12.80 -12.23
CA GLN A 199 -16.45 13.69 -13.36
C GLN A 199 -17.56 14.72 -13.03
N LEU A 200 -18.61 14.29 -12.34
CA LEU A 200 -19.71 15.18 -11.91
C LEU A 200 -19.24 16.23 -10.90
N GLU A 201 -18.36 15.85 -9.98
CA GLU A 201 -17.85 16.74 -8.92
C GLU A 201 -16.59 17.54 -9.35
N GLY A 202 -16.03 17.28 -10.53
CA GLY A 202 -14.81 17.94 -11.01
C GLY A 202 -13.56 17.59 -10.19
N ILE A 203 -13.50 16.37 -9.66
CA ILE A 203 -12.40 15.85 -8.83
C ILE A 203 -11.72 14.64 -9.50
N THR A 204 -10.59 14.24 -8.96
CA THR A 204 -9.85 13.05 -9.40
C THR A 204 -10.06 11.89 -8.41
N LEU A 205 -9.74 10.65 -8.81
CA LEU A 205 -9.76 9.50 -7.91
C LEU A 205 -8.80 9.64 -6.72
N TYR A 206 -7.75 10.47 -6.83
CA TYR A 206 -6.83 10.75 -5.71
C TYR A 206 -7.48 11.57 -4.59
N GLU A 207 -8.60 12.26 -4.87
CA GLU A 207 -9.39 13.02 -3.90
C GLU A 207 -10.55 12.19 -3.32
N VAL A 208 -10.56 10.87 -3.61
CA VAL A 208 -11.57 9.92 -3.11
C VAL A 208 -10.98 9.06 -2.00
N ALA A 209 -11.75 8.89 -0.92
CA ALA A 209 -11.56 7.84 0.07
C ALA A 209 -12.60 6.75 -0.14
N TYR A 210 -12.16 5.47 -0.16
CA TYR A 210 -13.06 4.33 -0.34
C TYR A 210 -12.78 3.23 0.69
N ILE A 211 -13.83 2.62 1.20
CA ILE A 211 -13.78 1.46 2.09
C ILE A 211 -14.57 0.30 1.49
N GLY A 212 -13.93 -0.87 1.36
CA GLY A 212 -14.48 -2.11 0.82
C GLY A 212 -13.86 -3.34 1.48
N ASP A 213 -14.42 -4.53 1.30
CA ASP A 213 -14.01 -5.74 2.00
C ASP A 213 -13.86 -6.98 1.11
N ASP A 214 -14.39 -6.97 -0.12
CA ASP A 214 -14.45 -8.13 -0.99
C ASP A 214 -13.79 -7.89 -2.37
N ILE A 215 -13.62 -8.92 -3.17
CA ILE A 215 -12.91 -8.91 -4.46
C ILE A 215 -13.48 -7.93 -5.49
N ASN A 216 -14.79 -7.66 -5.43
CA ASN A 216 -15.45 -6.66 -6.28
C ASN A 216 -15.04 -5.20 -5.94
N ASP A 217 -14.29 -4.99 -4.84
CA ASP A 217 -13.76 -3.70 -4.41
C ASP A 217 -12.31 -3.46 -4.87
N ILE A 218 -11.59 -4.51 -5.27
CA ILE A 218 -10.15 -4.47 -5.56
C ILE A 218 -9.80 -3.34 -6.53
N GLU A 219 -10.54 -3.23 -7.64
CA GLU A 219 -10.23 -2.23 -8.65
C GLU A 219 -10.39 -0.81 -8.13
N LEU A 220 -11.47 -0.54 -7.39
CA LEU A 220 -11.70 0.79 -6.82
C LEU A 220 -10.69 1.10 -5.71
N LEU A 221 -10.47 0.17 -4.76
CA LEU A 221 -9.49 0.29 -3.68
C LEU A 221 -8.08 0.59 -4.21
N SER A 222 -7.71 -0.01 -5.35
CA SER A 222 -6.38 0.15 -5.95
C SER A 222 -6.17 1.49 -6.66
N ASN A 223 -7.24 2.27 -6.90
CA ASN A 223 -7.19 3.48 -7.72
C ASN A 223 -7.54 4.78 -6.98
N VAL A 224 -7.99 4.71 -5.72
CA VAL A 224 -8.37 5.89 -4.92
C VAL A 224 -7.21 6.45 -4.09
N GLY A 225 -7.33 7.71 -3.66
CA GLY A 225 -6.30 8.38 -2.87
C GLY A 225 -6.15 7.82 -1.45
N LYS A 226 -7.25 7.46 -0.77
CA LYS A 226 -7.24 6.77 0.53
C LYS A 226 -8.12 5.53 0.46
N ALA A 227 -7.51 4.36 0.58
CA ALA A 227 -8.20 3.07 0.58
C ALA A 227 -8.16 2.43 1.96
N ALA A 228 -9.28 1.88 2.41
CA ALA A 228 -9.34 1.15 3.67
C ALA A 228 -10.15 -0.14 3.56
N CYS A 229 -9.89 -1.08 4.47
CA CYS A 229 -10.72 -2.26 4.63
C CYS A 229 -10.98 -2.56 6.12
N PRO A 230 -12.14 -3.13 6.46
CA PRO A 230 -12.43 -3.60 7.82
C PRO A 230 -11.53 -4.78 8.23
N SER A 231 -11.41 -5.04 9.53
CA SER A 231 -10.60 -6.16 10.04
C SER A 231 -11.07 -7.54 9.59
N ASN A 232 -12.33 -7.69 9.20
CA ASN A 232 -12.93 -8.92 8.66
C ASN A 232 -12.87 -9.03 7.13
N ALA A 233 -12.26 -8.07 6.43
CA ALA A 233 -12.10 -8.12 4.98
C ALA A 233 -11.31 -9.36 4.52
N LEU A 234 -11.53 -9.77 3.27
CA LEU A 234 -10.82 -10.89 2.67
C LEU A 234 -9.30 -10.64 2.66
N LYS A 235 -8.53 -11.74 2.73
CA LYS A 235 -7.07 -11.69 2.77
C LYS A 235 -6.49 -10.97 1.55
N GLU A 236 -7.08 -11.17 0.38
CA GLU A 236 -6.73 -10.56 -0.88
C GLU A 236 -6.80 -9.03 -0.82
N ILE A 237 -7.81 -8.48 -0.14
CA ILE A 237 -7.98 -7.04 0.07
C ILE A 237 -6.87 -6.50 0.97
N LYS A 238 -6.56 -7.19 2.06
CA LYS A 238 -5.53 -6.79 3.02
C LYS A 238 -4.12 -6.78 2.42
N LEU A 239 -3.91 -7.51 1.33
CA LEU A 239 -2.64 -7.55 0.59
C LEU A 239 -2.47 -6.41 -0.42
N LEU A 240 -3.51 -5.61 -0.68
CA LEU A 240 -3.42 -4.48 -1.61
C LEU A 240 -2.39 -3.45 -1.15
N LYS A 241 -1.71 -2.83 -2.11
CA LYS A 241 -0.81 -1.70 -1.82
C LYS A 241 -1.62 -0.53 -1.25
N HIS A 242 -1.06 0.13 -0.25
CA HIS A 242 -1.64 1.34 0.39
C HIS A 242 -2.99 1.15 1.08
N ILE A 243 -3.43 -0.09 1.30
CA ILE A 243 -4.65 -0.35 2.06
C ILE A 243 -4.45 -0.03 3.55
N ILE A 244 -5.39 0.68 4.14
CA ILE A 244 -5.46 0.92 5.58
C ILE A 244 -6.32 -0.20 6.17
N GLU A 245 -5.71 -1.19 6.79
CA GLU A 245 -6.45 -2.19 7.56
C GLU A 245 -6.91 -1.57 8.88
N LEU A 246 -8.22 -1.55 9.09
CA LEU A 246 -8.86 -0.99 10.28
C LEU A 246 -8.91 -2.03 11.40
N ASN A 247 -8.95 -1.54 12.65
CA ASN A 247 -9.09 -2.41 13.81
C ASN A 247 -10.52 -2.95 13.96
N ASN A 248 -11.50 -2.14 13.56
CA ASN A 248 -12.91 -2.49 13.65
C ASN A 248 -13.37 -3.32 12.45
N SER A 249 -14.25 -4.29 12.70
CA SER A 249 -14.93 -5.05 11.66
C SER A 249 -16.09 -4.27 11.05
N GLY A 250 -16.52 -4.69 9.85
CA GLY A 250 -17.73 -4.18 9.21
C GLY A 250 -18.96 -4.31 10.13
N GLY A 251 -19.85 -3.33 10.04
CA GLY A 251 -21.02 -3.26 10.93
C GLY A 251 -20.69 -3.06 12.41
N ASN A 252 -19.45 -2.75 12.75
CA ASN A 252 -18.98 -2.58 14.12
C ASN A 252 -18.07 -1.35 14.32
N GLY A 253 -18.26 -0.31 13.51
CA GLY A 253 -17.54 0.95 13.64
C GLY A 253 -16.36 1.15 12.68
N ALA A 254 -16.20 0.29 11.67
CA ALA A 254 -15.13 0.42 10.67
C ALA A 254 -15.21 1.74 9.90
N VAL A 255 -16.40 2.12 9.43
CA VAL A 255 -16.61 3.39 8.73
C VAL A 255 -16.35 4.57 9.67
N ARG A 256 -16.74 4.45 10.94
CA ARG A 256 -16.43 5.46 11.95
C ARG A 256 -14.93 5.63 12.16
N GLU A 257 -14.19 4.54 12.25
CA GLU A 257 -12.74 4.55 12.37
C GLU A 257 -12.10 5.22 11.14
N PHE A 258 -12.46 4.78 9.93
CA PHE A 258 -11.92 5.34 8.70
C PHE A 258 -12.26 6.83 8.52
N SER A 259 -13.46 7.27 8.91
CA SER A 259 -13.80 8.69 8.88
C SER A 259 -12.83 9.56 9.70
N THR A 260 -12.26 9.02 10.77
CA THR A 260 -11.26 9.70 11.59
C THR A 260 -9.90 9.82 10.89
N TYR A 261 -9.53 8.84 10.06
CA TYR A 261 -8.33 8.92 9.21
C TYR A 261 -8.49 9.94 8.07
N VAL A 262 -9.70 10.07 7.54
CA VAL A 262 -9.99 11.00 6.44
C VAL A 262 -10.01 12.45 6.92
N LEU A 263 -10.44 12.69 8.16
CA LEU A 263 -10.58 14.03 8.77
C LEU A 263 -9.29 14.57 9.43
N LYS A 264 -8.23 13.79 9.48
CA LYS A 264 -6.91 14.20 9.96
C LYS A 264 -6.07 14.79 8.85
#